data_3bca0f980871ee1a8c55fe1c868a4f21
#
_entry.id   3bca0f980871ee1a8c55fe1c868a4f21
#
_cell.length_a   1.000
_cell.length_b   1.000
_cell.length_c   1.000
_cell.angle_alpha   90.00
_cell.angle_beta   90.00
_cell.angle_gamma   90.00
#
_symmetry.space_group_name_H-M   'P 1'
#
loop_
_entity.id
_entity.type
_entity.pdbx_description
1 polymer ?
#
loop_
_entity_poly.entity_id
_entity_poly.type
_entity_poly.pdbx_seq_one_letter_code
_entity_poly.pdbx_strand_id
1 'polypeptide(L)'
;TMTDDEIADLLARTLDDRRQLLKIMSMNHYDLEENSRMELLVEFKVSYGNAMKTIMAMLEKFRKDMDFEKRQEFVYSYFPFMFGIYPYTVVTKKQKEAMKLAGVDYTYSSLYNLTFVAVRRMLRN
;
A
#
# COMPACT_ATOMS: atom_id res chain seq x y z
N THR A 1 -7.44 -21.84 -2.76
CA THR A 1 -7.64 -20.69 -3.67
C THR A 1 -8.33 -19.54 -2.93
N MET A 2 -7.86 -18.33 -3.15
CA MET A 2 -8.47 -17.12 -2.57
C MET A 2 -9.07 -16.25 -3.67
N THR A 3 -10.25 -15.70 -3.39
CA THR A 3 -10.89 -14.75 -4.30
C THR A 3 -10.20 -13.38 -4.24
N ASP A 4 -10.52 -12.51 -5.20
CA ASP A 4 -10.04 -11.12 -5.19
C ASP A 4 -10.43 -10.44 -3.88
N ASP A 5 -11.67 -10.61 -3.44
CA ASP A 5 -12.18 -9.98 -2.21
C ASP A 5 -11.47 -10.52 -0.97
N GLU A 6 -11.16 -11.80 -0.91
CA GLU A 6 -10.45 -12.38 0.21
C GLU A 6 -9.01 -11.85 0.32
N ILE A 7 -8.32 -11.73 -0.80
CA ILE A 7 -6.98 -11.14 -0.84
C ILE A 7 -7.04 -9.65 -0.47
N ALA A 8 -8.00 -8.92 -1.03
CA ALA A 8 -8.17 -7.50 -0.74
C ALA A 8 -8.46 -7.27 0.74
N ASP A 9 -9.31 -8.10 1.34
CA ASP A 9 -9.60 -8.03 2.78
C ASP A 9 -8.35 -8.31 3.62
N LEU A 10 -7.61 -9.35 3.29
CA LEU A 10 -6.39 -9.71 4.01
C LEU A 10 -5.37 -8.58 4.01
N LEU A 11 -5.08 -8.02 2.84
CA LEU A 11 -4.11 -6.94 2.72
C LEU A 11 -4.62 -5.66 3.37
N ALA A 12 -5.90 -5.35 3.25
CA ALA A 12 -6.49 -4.17 3.88
C ALA A 12 -6.42 -4.24 5.40
N ARG A 13 -6.72 -5.40 5.99
CA ARG A 13 -6.60 -5.60 7.45
C ARG A 13 -5.15 -5.52 7.89
N THR A 14 -4.24 -6.08 7.12
CA THR A 14 -2.80 -6.05 7.44
C THR A 14 -2.28 -4.61 7.48
N LEU A 15 -2.64 -3.79 6.50
CA LEU A 15 -2.22 -2.38 6.50
C LEU A 15 -2.89 -1.60 7.62
N ASP A 16 -4.16 -1.86 7.89
CA ASP A 16 -4.89 -1.18 8.97
C ASP A 16 -4.24 -1.45 10.33
N ASP A 17 -3.71 -2.64 10.55
CA ASP A 17 -2.98 -3.00 11.76
C ASP A 17 -1.58 -2.38 11.83
N ARG A 18 -1.08 -1.81 10.74
CA ARG A 18 0.29 -1.28 10.64
C ARG A 18 0.33 0.21 10.31
N ARG A 19 -0.63 0.97 10.81
CA ARG A 19 -0.77 2.41 10.53
C ARG A 19 0.48 3.20 10.85
N GLN A 20 1.13 2.92 11.98
CA GLN A 20 2.32 3.64 12.40
C GLN A 20 3.48 3.41 11.43
N LEU A 21 3.65 2.18 10.97
CA LEU A 21 4.67 1.86 9.98
C LEU A 21 4.40 2.60 8.66
N LEU A 22 3.16 2.60 8.19
CA LEU A 22 2.77 3.31 6.98
C LEU A 22 3.02 4.82 7.09
N LYS A 23 2.75 5.39 8.27
CA LYS A 23 3.01 6.80 8.53
C LYS A 23 4.50 7.11 8.36
N ILE A 24 5.35 6.31 8.99
CA ILE A 24 6.80 6.48 8.92
C ILE A 24 7.29 6.34 7.48
N MET A 25 6.81 5.32 6.77
CA MET A 25 7.23 5.06 5.40
C MET A 25 6.84 6.19 4.46
N SER A 26 5.60 6.70 4.56
CA SER A 26 5.13 7.75 3.66
C SER A 26 5.83 9.09 3.91
N MET A 27 6.22 9.37 5.15
CA MET A 27 6.88 10.62 5.50
C MET A 27 8.38 10.60 5.20
N ASN A 28 9.01 9.44 5.33
CA ASN A 28 10.47 9.32 5.34
C ASN A 28 11.05 8.56 4.14
N HIS A 29 10.21 8.12 3.20
CA HIS A 29 10.69 7.31 2.08
C HIS A 29 11.80 8.01 1.28
N TYR A 30 11.57 9.27 0.93
CA TYR A 30 12.56 10.07 0.20
C TYR A 30 13.83 10.25 1.02
N ASP A 31 13.70 10.59 2.30
CA ASP A 31 14.85 10.77 3.19
C ASP A 31 15.65 9.48 3.35
N LEU A 32 14.97 8.34 3.43
CA LEU A 32 15.66 7.05 3.48
C LEU A 32 16.53 6.83 2.24
N GLU A 33 16.01 7.14 1.05
CA GLU A 33 16.76 6.93 -0.18
C GLU A 33 17.88 7.92 -0.41
N GLU A 34 17.67 9.20 -0.04
CA GLU A 34 18.62 10.28 -0.37
C GLU A 34 19.59 10.59 0.77
N ASN A 35 19.14 10.49 2.03
CA ASN A 35 19.89 11.03 3.17
C ASN A 35 20.34 9.97 4.19
N SER A 36 19.90 8.72 4.05
CA SER A 36 20.32 7.66 4.95
C SER A 36 21.70 7.14 4.60
N ARG A 37 22.38 6.60 5.62
CA ARG A 37 23.61 5.85 5.37
C ARG A 37 23.31 4.63 4.54
N MET A 38 24.28 4.23 3.71
CA MET A 38 24.11 3.07 2.80
C MET A 38 23.69 1.81 3.56
N GLU A 39 24.22 1.58 4.75
CA GLU A 39 23.87 0.40 5.57
C GLU A 39 22.37 0.35 5.91
N LEU A 40 21.79 1.49 6.34
CA LEU A 40 20.37 1.56 6.66
C LEU A 40 19.51 1.43 5.42
N LEU A 41 19.96 2.01 4.32
CA LEU A 41 19.24 1.87 3.05
C LEU A 41 19.23 0.41 2.58
N VAL A 42 20.34 -0.30 2.70
CA VAL A 42 20.41 -1.73 2.35
C VAL A 42 19.47 -2.53 3.24
N GLU A 43 19.47 -2.29 4.56
CA GLU A 43 18.54 -2.97 5.47
C GLU A 43 17.09 -2.76 5.07
N PHE A 44 16.73 -1.52 4.73
CA PHE A 44 15.38 -1.20 4.27
C PHE A 44 15.05 -1.97 2.99
N LYS A 45 15.97 -1.98 2.02
CA LYS A 45 15.74 -2.69 0.75
C LYS A 45 15.66 -4.19 0.93
N VAL A 46 16.38 -4.77 1.88
CA VAL A 46 16.26 -6.21 2.21
C VAL A 46 14.86 -6.51 2.75
N SER A 47 14.38 -5.70 3.69
CA SER A 47 13.02 -5.86 4.24
C SER A 47 11.96 -5.67 3.16
N TYR A 48 12.14 -4.70 2.30
CA TYR A 48 11.26 -4.45 1.16
C TYR A 48 11.22 -5.67 0.23
N GLY A 49 12.40 -6.20 -0.13
CA GLY A 49 12.50 -7.37 -0.99
C GLY A 49 11.85 -8.62 -0.38
N ASN A 50 12.00 -8.81 0.94
CA ASN A 50 11.38 -9.92 1.65
C ASN A 50 9.84 -9.80 1.63
N ALA A 51 9.32 -8.59 1.82
CA ALA A 51 7.87 -8.34 1.73
C ALA A 51 7.34 -8.64 0.33
N MET A 52 8.06 -8.22 -0.70
CA MET A 52 7.70 -8.52 -2.10
C MET A 52 7.66 -10.02 -2.35
N LYS A 53 8.68 -10.76 -1.89
CA LYS A 53 8.75 -12.21 -2.04
C LYS A 53 7.59 -12.90 -1.33
N THR A 54 7.24 -12.43 -0.14
CA THR A 54 6.14 -12.99 0.64
C THR A 54 4.81 -12.85 -0.11
N ILE A 55 4.54 -11.68 -0.67
CA ILE A 55 3.31 -11.46 -1.42
C ILE A 55 3.31 -12.25 -2.74
N MET A 56 4.44 -12.30 -3.44
CA MET A 56 4.57 -13.13 -4.64
C MET A 56 4.28 -14.60 -4.34
N ALA A 57 4.84 -15.13 -3.25
CA ALA A 57 4.63 -16.52 -2.84
C ALA A 57 3.16 -16.79 -2.47
N MET A 58 2.52 -15.84 -1.80
CA MET A 58 1.10 -15.94 -1.47
C MET A 58 0.23 -16.02 -2.72
N LEU A 59 0.48 -15.13 -3.69
CA LEU A 59 -0.25 -15.14 -4.95
C LEU A 59 -0.02 -16.42 -5.73
N GLU A 60 1.23 -16.89 -5.78
CA GLU A 60 1.58 -18.14 -6.44
C GLU A 60 0.84 -19.32 -5.84
N LYS A 61 0.72 -19.35 -4.52
CA LYS A 61 0.03 -20.43 -3.81
C LYS A 61 -1.49 -20.37 -3.96
N PHE A 62 -2.09 -19.19 -3.83
CA PHE A 62 -3.54 -19.05 -3.71
C PHE A 62 -4.22 -18.53 -4.98
N ARG A 63 -3.47 -18.02 -5.94
CA ARG A 63 -3.98 -17.48 -7.19
C ARG A 63 -3.24 -18.07 -8.39
N LYS A 64 -3.42 -19.37 -8.60
CA LYS A 64 -2.78 -20.08 -9.70
C LYS A 64 -3.30 -19.66 -11.08
N ASP A 65 -4.41 -18.93 -11.10
CA ASP A 65 -4.94 -18.31 -12.31
C ASP A 65 -4.11 -17.12 -12.78
N MET A 66 -3.26 -16.56 -11.92
CA MET A 66 -2.36 -15.46 -12.28
C MET A 66 -1.02 -16.01 -12.74
N ASP A 67 -0.56 -15.59 -13.91
CA ASP A 67 0.78 -15.93 -14.36
C ASP A 67 1.84 -15.04 -13.68
N PHE A 68 3.10 -15.29 -13.96
CA PHE A 68 4.20 -14.54 -13.34
C PHE A 68 4.09 -13.05 -13.64
N GLU A 69 3.79 -12.69 -14.89
CA GLU A 69 3.69 -11.29 -15.30
C GLU A 69 2.59 -10.55 -14.53
N LYS A 70 1.42 -11.16 -14.36
CA LYS A 70 0.32 -10.57 -13.61
C LYS A 70 0.66 -10.42 -12.13
N ARG A 71 1.32 -11.41 -11.54
CA ARG A 71 1.75 -11.33 -10.14
C ARG A 71 2.75 -10.18 -9.96
N GLN A 72 3.69 -10.04 -10.91
CA GLN A 72 4.67 -8.98 -10.87
C GLN A 72 4.01 -7.60 -11.02
N GLU A 73 3.08 -7.46 -11.94
CA GLU A 73 2.31 -6.23 -12.13
C GLU A 73 1.56 -5.85 -10.85
N PHE A 74 0.94 -6.82 -10.20
CA PHE A 74 0.26 -6.58 -8.94
C PHE A 74 1.22 -6.03 -7.89
N VAL A 75 2.35 -6.70 -7.68
CA VAL A 75 3.33 -6.31 -6.66
C VAL A 75 3.86 -4.91 -6.95
N TYR A 76 4.18 -4.61 -8.22
CA TYR A 76 4.71 -3.31 -8.62
C TYR A 76 3.66 -2.18 -8.55
N SER A 77 2.39 -2.52 -8.48
CA SER A 77 1.32 -1.54 -8.25
C SER A 77 1.03 -1.38 -6.76
N TYR A 78 1.05 -2.47 -6.02
CA TYR A 78 0.66 -2.49 -4.62
C TYR A 78 1.65 -1.73 -3.72
N PHE A 79 2.96 -1.94 -3.92
CA PHE A 79 3.95 -1.32 -3.05
C PHE A 79 4.01 0.21 -3.18
N PRO A 80 4.00 0.80 -4.39
CA PRO A 80 3.87 2.26 -4.50
C PRO A 80 2.58 2.80 -3.87
N PHE A 81 1.47 2.07 -4.02
CA PHE A 81 0.21 2.41 -3.36
C PHE A 81 0.40 2.43 -1.84
N MET A 82 0.97 1.38 -1.28
CA MET A 82 1.20 1.25 0.16
C MET A 82 2.06 2.39 0.70
N PHE A 83 3.12 2.76 -0.02
CA PHE A 83 4.01 3.84 0.41
C PHE A 83 3.34 5.22 0.39
N GLY A 84 2.33 5.42 -0.44
CA GLY A 84 1.70 6.73 -0.63
C GLY A 84 0.33 6.91 0.00
N ILE A 85 -0.29 5.85 0.54
CA ILE A 85 -1.70 5.90 0.93
C ILE A 85 -1.95 6.65 2.25
N TYR A 86 -0.99 6.64 3.18
CA TYR A 86 -1.25 7.11 4.54
C TYR A 86 -1.78 8.55 4.61
N PRO A 87 -1.21 9.54 3.88
CA PRO A 87 -1.71 10.92 3.94
C PRO A 87 -3.18 11.07 3.58
N TYR A 88 -3.72 10.14 2.79
CA TYR A 88 -5.13 10.17 2.39
C TYR A 88 -6.06 9.58 3.43
N THR A 89 -5.52 8.97 4.48
CA THR A 89 -6.31 8.32 5.54
C THR A 89 -6.39 9.13 6.82
N VAL A 90 -5.58 10.20 6.94
CA VAL A 90 -5.55 11.07 8.11
C VAL A 90 -6.11 12.42 7.70
N VAL A 91 -7.23 12.79 8.33
CA VAL A 91 -7.94 14.02 7.98
C VAL A 91 -7.88 14.97 9.16
N THR A 92 -7.14 16.06 9.00
CA THR A 92 -7.08 17.15 9.99
C THR A 92 -8.18 18.18 9.71
N LYS A 93 -8.51 18.99 10.73
CA LYS A 93 -9.45 20.11 10.56
C LYS A 93 -8.95 21.09 9.50
N LYS A 94 -7.65 21.37 9.50
CA LYS A 94 -7.03 22.28 8.53
C LYS A 94 -7.16 21.75 7.10
N GLN A 95 -6.97 20.47 6.91
CA GLN A 95 -7.10 19.81 5.62
C GLN A 95 -8.54 19.87 5.10
N LYS A 96 -9.52 19.58 5.95
CA LYS A 96 -10.93 19.68 5.61
C LYS A 96 -11.31 21.11 5.20
N GLU A 97 -10.85 22.08 5.97
CA GLU A 97 -11.14 23.49 5.69
C GLU A 97 -10.52 23.93 4.36
N ALA A 98 -9.27 23.53 4.12
CA ALA A 98 -8.60 23.86 2.86
C ALA A 98 -9.32 23.27 1.65
N MET A 99 -9.78 22.04 1.74
CA MET A 99 -10.56 21.41 0.67
C MET A 99 -11.86 22.14 0.43
N LYS A 100 -12.56 22.54 1.50
CA LYS A 100 -13.80 23.28 1.41
C LYS A 100 -13.58 24.65 0.76
N LEU A 101 -12.55 25.37 1.19
CA LEU A 101 -12.23 26.69 0.63
C LEU A 101 -11.79 26.60 -0.82
N ALA A 102 -11.15 25.51 -1.20
CA ALA A 102 -10.72 25.25 -2.58
C ALA A 102 -11.87 24.80 -3.48
N GLY A 103 -13.06 24.58 -2.93
CA GLY A 103 -14.21 24.10 -3.71
C GLY A 103 -14.11 22.64 -4.11
N VAL A 104 -13.30 21.84 -3.40
CA VAL A 104 -13.12 20.44 -3.69
C VAL A 104 -14.11 19.61 -2.87
N ASP A 105 -15.00 18.95 -3.58
CA ASP A 105 -15.97 18.04 -2.96
C ASP A 105 -15.34 16.65 -2.86
N TYR A 106 -14.94 16.25 -1.64
CA TYR A 106 -14.19 15.04 -1.41
C TYR A 106 -14.79 14.24 -0.26
N THR A 107 -15.08 12.96 -0.53
CA THR A 107 -15.57 12.03 0.48
C THR A 107 -14.40 11.23 1.05
N TYR A 108 -14.20 11.38 2.36
CA TYR A 108 -13.09 10.69 3.04
C TYR A 108 -13.43 9.23 3.31
N SER A 109 -12.42 8.37 3.20
CA SER A 109 -12.58 6.94 3.39
C SER A 109 -11.49 6.41 4.34
N SER A 110 -11.76 5.26 4.96
CA SER A 110 -10.80 4.63 5.87
C SER A 110 -9.63 4.00 5.11
N LEU A 111 -8.53 3.78 5.82
CA LEU A 111 -7.38 3.05 5.26
C LEU A 111 -7.81 1.66 4.77
N TYR A 112 -8.63 0.96 5.55
CA TYR A 112 -9.13 -0.35 5.15
C TYR A 112 -9.89 -0.28 3.82
N ASN A 113 -10.86 0.63 3.73
CA ASN A 113 -11.69 0.74 2.53
C ASN A 113 -10.89 1.14 1.29
N LEU A 114 -9.98 2.10 1.43
CA LEU A 114 -9.13 2.53 0.32
C LEU A 114 -8.25 1.37 -0.17
N THR A 115 -7.66 0.63 0.75
CA THR A 115 -6.81 -0.52 0.43
C THR A 115 -7.63 -1.65 -0.21
N PHE A 116 -8.79 -1.97 0.38
CA PHE A 116 -9.65 -3.02 -0.14
C PHE A 116 -10.05 -2.74 -1.60
N VAL A 117 -10.52 -1.54 -1.87
CA VAL A 117 -10.96 -1.16 -3.22
C VAL A 117 -9.79 -1.18 -4.20
N ALA A 118 -8.64 -0.61 -3.80
CA ALA A 118 -7.47 -0.55 -4.67
C ALA A 118 -6.94 -1.94 -5.00
N VAL A 119 -6.77 -2.80 -4.00
CA VAL A 119 -6.26 -4.17 -4.20
C VAL A 119 -7.22 -4.97 -5.07
N ARG A 120 -8.52 -4.88 -4.80
CA ARG A 120 -9.52 -5.58 -5.61
C ARG A 120 -9.43 -5.18 -7.07
N ARG A 121 -9.22 -3.88 -7.36
CA ARG A 121 -9.05 -3.40 -8.74
C ARG A 121 -7.74 -3.87 -9.36
N MET A 122 -6.67 -3.89 -8.60
CA MET A 122 -5.37 -4.38 -9.08
C MET A 122 -5.40 -5.86 -9.46
N LEU A 123 -6.24 -6.66 -8.78
CA LEU A 123 -6.35 -8.09 -9.04
C LEU A 123 -7.25 -8.42 -10.23
N ARG A 124 -8.08 -7.48 -10.66
CA ARG A 124 -8.97 -7.70 -11.82
C ARG A 124 -8.20 -7.68 -13.14
N ASN A 125 -8.71 -8.45 -14.06
CA ASN A 125 -8.21 -8.42 -15.44
C ASN A 125 -8.77 -7.24 -16.23
#